data_c0ec4d0c85152d28d2ba69624fe869fc
#
_entry.id   c0ec4d0c85152d28d2ba69624fe869fc
#
_cell.length_a   1.000
_cell.length_b   1.000
_cell.length_c   1.000
_cell.angle_alpha   90.00
_cell.angle_beta   90.00
_cell.angle_gamma   90.00
#
_symmetry.space_group_name_H-M   'P 1'
#
loop_
_entity.id
_entity.type
_entity.pdbx_description
1 polymer ?
#
loop_
_entity_poly.entity_id
_entity_poly.type
_entity_poly.pdbx_seq_one_letter_code
_entity_poly.pdbx_strand_id
1 'polypeptide(L)' 'APSHWRKVIKENFGISFGKKRQEQKDIALAFAENHANTKMSSDSADAYCLALAATIEQNKNKSAF' A
#
# COMPACT_ATOMS: atom_id res chain seq x y z
N ALA A 1 3.88 -11.95 4.66
CA ALA A 1 4.66 -11.04 5.50
C ALA A 1 4.17 -9.62 5.34
N PRO A 2 4.16 -8.82 6.41
CA PRO A 2 3.64 -7.47 6.34
C PRO A 2 4.37 -6.54 5.38
N SER A 3 5.60 -6.86 5.01
CA SER A 3 6.38 -6.02 4.12
C SER A 3 6.11 -6.25 2.64
N HIS A 4 5.43 -7.33 2.29
CA HIS A 4 5.19 -7.66 0.89
C HIS A 4 4.29 -6.63 0.19
N TRP A 5 3.25 -6.17 0.86
CA TRP A 5 2.34 -5.20 0.27
C TRP A 5 3.04 -3.86 -0.02
N ARG A 6 4.04 -3.49 0.81
CA ARG A 6 4.82 -2.27 0.55
C ARG A 6 5.57 -2.35 -0.76
N LYS A 7 6.15 -3.50 -1.03
CA LYS A 7 6.86 -3.73 -2.30
C LYS A 7 5.93 -3.60 -3.49
N VAL A 8 4.74 -4.18 -3.39
CA VAL A 8 3.75 -4.10 -4.47
C VAL A 8 3.32 -2.66 -4.72
N ILE A 9 3.00 -1.92 -3.66
CA ILE A 9 2.62 -0.51 -3.78
C ILE A 9 3.75 0.32 -4.36
N LYS A 10 4.97 0.11 -3.88
CA LYS A 10 6.14 0.83 -4.39
C LYS A 10 6.32 0.64 -5.89
N GLU A 11 6.22 -0.60 -6.35
CA GLU A 11 6.43 -0.92 -7.76
C GLU A 11 5.33 -0.36 -8.66
N ASN A 12 4.09 -0.35 -8.17
CA ASN A 12 2.95 0.04 -8.99
C ASN A 12 2.68 1.56 -8.96
N PHE A 13 3.04 2.22 -7.88
CA PHE A 13 2.78 3.65 -7.72
C PHE A 13 4.03 4.51 -7.63
N GLY A 14 5.21 3.90 -7.63
CA GLY A 14 6.46 4.64 -7.56
C GLY A 14 6.70 5.33 -6.23
N ILE A 15 6.18 4.78 -5.14
CA ILE A 15 6.29 5.37 -3.81
C ILE A 15 7.46 4.76 -3.06
N SER A 16 8.29 5.60 -2.42
CA SER A 16 9.36 5.14 -1.55
C SER A 16 8.90 5.25 -0.09
N PHE A 17 8.97 4.14 0.64
CA PHE A 17 8.52 4.10 2.03
C PHE A 17 9.61 4.48 3.04
N GLY A 18 10.86 4.65 2.60
CA GLY A 18 11.95 4.97 3.51
C GLY A 18 12.41 3.75 4.30
N LYS A 19 13.35 4.00 5.22
CA LYS A 19 13.96 2.91 5.98
C LYS A 19 13.42 2.76 7.39
N LYS A 20 12.95 3.87 7.99
CA LYS A 20 12.47 3.88 9.37
C LYS A 20 11.02 3.45 9.43
N ARG A 21 10.67 2.72 10.49
CA ARG A 21 9.30 2.23 10.67
C ARG A 21 8.29 3.39 10.72
N GLN A 22 8.62 4.47 11.41
CA GLN A 22 7.73 5.62 11.52
C GLN A 22 7.51 6.27 10.15
N GLU A 23 8.56 6.41 9.37
CA GLU A 23 8.44 6.94 8.02
C GLU A 23 7.55 6.06 7.16
N GLN A 24 7.71 4.76 7.26
CA GLN A 24 6.89 3.82 6.49
C GLN A 24 5.41 3.96 6.84
N LYS A 25 5.09 4.10 8.13
CA LYS A 25 3.71 4.29 8.57
C LYS A 25 3.14 5.61 8.08
N ASP A 26 3.92 6.69 8.18
CA ASP A 26 3.48 8.01 7.76
C ASP A 26 3.21 8.05 6.25
N ILE A 27 4.09 7.45 5.48
CA ILE A 27 3.94 7.40 4.02
C ILE A 27 2.74 6.53 3.64
N ALA A 28 2.57 5.38 4.29
CA ALA A 28 1.45 4.50 4.03
C ALA A 28 0.12 5.21 4.36
N LEU A 29 0.06 5.92 5.48
CA LEU A 29 -1.14 6.67 5.87
C LEU A 29 -1.44 7.76 4.86
N ALA A 30 -0.45 8.56 4.49
CA ALA A 30 -0.64 9.63 3.52
C ALA A 30 -1.09 9.07 2.16
N PHE A 31 -0.48 7.98 1.72
CA PHE A 31 -0.84 7.34 0.46
C PHE A 31 -2.28 6.84 0.50
N ALA A 32 -2.67 6.14 1.58
CA ALA A 32 -4.01 5.56 1.69
C ALA A 32 -5.07 6.66 1.73
N GLU A 33 -4.84 7.70 2.52
CA GLU A 33 -5.78 8.82 2.61
C GLU A 33 -5.94 9.53 1.25
N ASN A 34 -4.85 9.72 0.57
CA ASN A 34 -4.85 10.39 -0.73
C ASN A 34 -5.55 9.53 -1.78
N HIS A 35 -5.24 8.25 -1.81
CA HIS A 35 -5.81 7.31 -2.77
C HIS A 35 -7.32 7.13 -2.56
N ALA A 36 -7.74 7.00 -1.31
CA ALA A 36 -9.14 6.82 -0.96
C ALA A 36 -9.92 8.12 -0.89
N ASN A 37 -9.21 9.26 -0.88
CA ASN A 37 -9.79 10.59 -0.75
C ASN A 37 -10.61 10.75 0.53
N THR A 38 -10.10 10.21 1.62
CA THR A 38 -10.72 10.31 2.94
C THR A 38 -9.66 10.12 4.02
N LYS A 39 -9.92 10.68 5.19
CA LYS A 39 -9.04 10.50 6.33
C LYS A 39 -9.25 9.12 6.96
N MET A 40 -8.18 8.55 7.49
CA MET A 40 -8.26 7.26 8.15
C MET A 40 -7.16 7.13 9.21
N SER A 41 -7.31 6.16 10.12
CA SER A 41 -6.30 5.87 11.11
C SER A 41 -5.17 5.07 10.49
N SER A 42 -4.03 4.96 11.20
CA SER A 42 -2.90 4.18 10.70
C SER A 42 -3.27 2.71 10.54
N ASP A 43 -4.09 2.16 11.43
CA ASP A 43 -4.55 0.78 11.31
C ASP A 43 -5.40 0.59 10.06
N SER A 44 -6.32 1.52 9.81
CA SER A 44 -7.14 1.49 8.60
C SER A 44 -6.31 1.64 7.35
N ALA A 45 -5.30 2.50 7.39
CA ALA A 45 -4.40 2.71 6.25
C ALA A 45 -3.61 1.44 5.92
N ASP A 46 -3.12 0.74 6.93
CA ASP A 46 -2.41 -0.52 6.72
C ASP A 46 -3.31 -1.56 6.07
N ALA A 47 -4.55 -1.70 6.58
CA ALA A 47 -5.52 -2.62 6.01
C ALA A 47 -5.88 -2.24 4.57
N TYR A 48 -6.03 -0.95 4.32
CA TYR A 48 -6.33 -0.44 2.98
C TYR A 48 -5.21 -0.78 1.99
N CYS A 49 -3.97 -0.51 2.38
CA CYS A 49 -2.82 -0.79 1.53
C CYS A 49 -2.66 -2.29 1.26
N LEU A 50 -2.88 -3.10 2.28
CA LEU A 50 -2.81 -4.56 2.14
C LEU A 50 -3.86 -5.06 1.15
N ALA A 51 -5.09 -4.59 1.29
CA ALA A 51 -6.18 -4.96 0.38
C ALA A 51 -5.90 -4.50 -1.05
N LEU A 52 -5.37 -3.28 -1.19
CA LEU A 52 -5.03 -2.74 -2.51
C LEU A 52 -3.93 -3.56 -3.17
N ALA A 53 -2.89 -3.91 -2.43
CA ALA A 53 -1.81 -4.74 -2.95
C ALA A 53 -2.31 -6.11 -3.38
N ALA A 54 -3.19 -6.72 -2.59
CA ALA A 54 -3.79 -8.02 -2.93
C ALA A 54 -4.59 -7.91 -4.22
N THR A 55 -5.34 -6.84 -4.40
CA THR A 55 -6.12 -6.60 -5.61
C THR A 55 -5.21 -6.46 -6.82
N ILE A 56 -4.11 -5.74 -6.68
CA ILE A 56 -3.13 -5.57 -7.77
C ILE A 56 -2.55 -6.91 -8.18
N GLU A 57 -2.17 -7.75 -7.21
CA GLU A 57 -1.62 -9.06 -7.50
C GLU A 57 -2.63 -9.98 -8.18
N GLN A 58 -3.89 -9.94 -7.75
CA GLN A 58 -4.94 -10.72 -8.39
C GLN A 58 -5.14 -10.29 -9.84
N ASN A 59 -5.09 -9.01 -10.10
CA ASN A 59 -5.22 -8.49 -11.46
C ASN A 59 -4.06 -8.93 -12.35
N LYS A 60 -2.84 -8.96 -11.81
CA LYS A 60 -1.69 -9.46 -12.55
C LYS A 60 -1.85 -10.94 -12.90
N ASN A 61 -2.33 -11.74 -11.96
CA ASN A 61 -2.57 -13.15 -12.20
C ASN A 61 -3.63 -13.36 -13.28
N LYS A 62 -4.68 -12.57 -13.26
CA LYS A 62 -5.71 -12.63 -14.30
C LYS A 62 -5.16 -12.24 -15.67
N SER A 63 -4.25 -11.29 -15.70
CA SER A 63 -3.62 -10.84 -16.94
C SER A 63 -2.76 -11.91 -17.58
N ALA A 64 -2.33 -12.89 -16.81
CA ALA A 64 -1.49 -13.98 -17.31
C ALA A 64 -2.28 -14.98 -18.18
N PHE A 65 -3.57 -14.92 -18.16
CA PHE A 65 -4.41 -15.76 -18.99
C PHE A 65 -4.84 -15.03 -20.25
#